data_9016ae7edb3695433bfa2c50d6f552aa
#
_entry.id   9016ae7edb3695433bfa2c50d6f552aa
#
_cell.length_a   1.000
_cell.length_b   1.000
_cell.length_c   1.000
_cell.angle_alpha   90.00
_cell.angle_beta   90.00
_cell.angle_gamma   90.00
#
_symmetry.space_group_name_H-M   'P 1'
#
loop_
_entity.id
_entity.type
_entity.pdbx_description
1 polymer ?
#
loop_
_entity_poly.entity_id
_entity_poly.type
_entity_poly.pdbx_seq_one_letter_code
_entity_poly.pdbx_strand_id
1 'polypeptide(L)'
;MPNFDIIKKIKPELTFRVSSIIGKFDLQSDEVIENFKGEINFPEDWNIGLIVGKSGSGKTTIAKQLFDDFYITKFKYTNKSILDDMPSHCTVSEITNAFNSVGFSSPPSWLKPYAVLSNGQKMRVDLARAILEQNEMIVFDEFTSVVDRNVAKIGSFA
;
A
#
# COMPACT_ATOMS: atom_id res chain seq x y z
N MET A 1 18.71 1.69 -14.97
CA MET A 1 18.30 2.59 -13.88
C MET A 1 16.92 3.08 -14.22
N PRO A 2 15.90 2.78 -13.42
CA PRO A 2 14.56 3.25 -13.73
C PRO A 2 14.47 4.75 -13.48
N ASN A 3 14.23 5.48 -14.56
CA ASN A 3 13.91 6.90 -14.53
C ASN A 3 12.41 7.05 -14.52
N PHE A 4 11.90 8.00 -13.75
CA PHE A 4 10.49 8.37 -13.81
C PHE A 4 10.35 9.84 -14.19
N ASP A 5 9.38 10.10 -15.07
CA ASP A 5 8.96 11.45 -15.46
C ASP A 5 7.42 11.41 -15.54
N ILE A 6 6.78 11.74 -14.43
CA ILE A 6 5.34 11.58 -14.24
C ILE A 6 4.71 12.96 -14.23
N ILE A 7 3.89 13.24 -15.22
CA ILE A 7 3.09 14.47 -15.29
C ILE A 7 1.65 14.11 -14.97
N LYS A 8 1.16 14.56 -13.82
CA LYS A 8 -0.24 14.42 -13.40
C LYS A 8 -0.97 15.72 -13.66
N LYS A 9 -1.93 15.68 -14.58
CA LYS A 9 -2.80 16.82 -14.89
C LYS A 9 -4.17 16.55 -14.31
N ILE A 10 -4.67 17.48 -13.52
CA ILE A 10 -6.00 17.42 -12.95
C ILE A 10 -6.74 18.66 -13.45
N LYS A 11 -7.80 18.43 -14.23
CA LYS A 11 -8.70 19.49 -14.69
C LYS A 11 -10.05 19.30 -14.02
N PRO A 12 -10.39 20.14 -13.02
CA PRO A 12 -11.69 20.07 -12.37
C PRO A 12 -12.80 20.49 -13.34
N GLU A 13 -13.99 19.96 -13.13
CA GLU A 13 -15.17 20.47 -13.81
C GLU A 13 -15.41 21.92 -13.39
N LEU A 14 -15.66 22.82 -14.35
CA LEU A 14 -15.87 24.26 -14.12
C LEU A 14 -17.29 24.50 -13.54
N THR A 15 -17.48 24.13 -12.30
CA THR A 15 -18.68 24.49 -11.53
C THR A 15 -18.61 25.96 -11.09
N PHE A 16 -19.74 26.54 -10.68
CA PHE A 16 -19.78 27.90 -10.13
C PHE A 16 -18.78 28.08 -8.96
N ARG A 17 -18.63 27.10 -8.08
CA ARG A 17 -17.70 27.14 -6.96
C ARG A 17 -16.24 27.14 -7.42
N VAL A 18 -15.92 26.31 -8.40
CA VAL A 18 -14.56 26.27 -8.99
C VAL A 18 -14.23 27.58 -9.66
N SER A 19 -15.12 28.10 -10.50
CA SER A 19 -14.93 29.40 -11.17
C SER A 19 -14.80 30.57 -10.18
N SER A 20 -15.56 30.55 -9.07
CA SER A 20 -15.46 31.57 -8.02
C SER A 20 -14.10 31.55 -7.32
N ILE A 21 -13.53 30.37 -7.09
CA ILE A 21 -12.19 30.25 -6.50
C ILE A 21 -11.12 30.71 -7.47
N ILE A 22 -11.20 30.29 -8.74
CA ILE A 22 -10.28 30.73 -9.79
C ILE A 22 -10.25 32.26 -9.87
N GLY A 23 -11.43 32.91 -9.93
CA GLY A 23 -11.53 34.37 -9.97
C GLY A 23 -11.10 35.06 -8.68
N LYS A 24 -11.44 34.50 -7.50
CA LYS A 24 -11.09 35.09 -6.21
C LYS A 24 -9.59 35.10 -5.92
N PHE A 25 -8.88 34.10 -6.40
CA PHE A 25 -7.44 33.93 -6.17
C PHE A 25 -6.59 34.20 -7.42
N ASP A 26 -7.19 34.73 -8.49
CA ASP A 26 -6.54 35.08 -9.76
C ASP A 26 -5.65 33.94 -10.29
N LEU A 27 -6.20 32.71 -10.29
CA LEU A 27 -5.47 31.56 -10.74
C LEU A 27 -5.31 31.62 -12.27
N GLN A 28 -4.07 31.50 -12.75
CA GLN A 28 -3.72 31.62 -14.17
C GLN A 28 -4.18 30.38 -14.99
N SER A 29 -4.57 29.31 -14.35
CA SER A 29 -5.01 28.07 -15.00
C SER A 29 -6.09 27.38 -14.20
N ASP A 30 -7.03 26.73 -14.88
CA ASP A 30 -8.00 25.80 -14.33
C ASP A 30 -7.42 24.38 -14.16
N GLU A 31 -6.16 24.15 -14.59
CA GLU A 31 -5.46 22.88 -14.47
C GLU A 31 -4.44 22.91 -13.33
N VAL A 32 -4.45 21.84 -12.53
CA VAL A 32 -3.38 21.57 -11.57
C VAL A 32 -2.42 20.57 -12.20
N ILE A 33 -1.17 20.98 -12.37
CA ILE A 33 -0.12 20.14 -12.96
C ILE A 33 0.89 19.81 -11.87
N GLU A 34 1.03 18.52 -11.59
CA GLU A 34 2.07 18.00 -10.71
C GLU A 34 3.09 17.23 -11.58
N ASN A 35 4.36 17.56 -11.44
CA ASN A 35 5.43 16.90 -12.17
C ASN A 35 6.39 16.24 -11.17
N PHE A 36 6.56 14.92 -11.28
CA PHE A 36 7.48 14.12 -10.49
C PHE A 36 8.53 13.53 -11.43
N LYS A 37 9.76 14.00 -11.30
CA LYS A 37 10.88 13.56 -12.14
C LYS A 37 12.05 13.17 -11.25
N GLY A 38 12.64 12.03 -11.56
CA GLY A 38 13.79 11.57 -10.83
C GLY A 38 14.35 10.27 -11.38
N GLU A 39 15.43 9.85 -10.73
CA GLU A 39 16.13 8.61 -10.99
C GLU A 39 16.30 7.86 -9.69
N ILE A 40 16.07 6.56 -9.72
CA ILE A 40 16.28 5.68 -8.57
C ILE A 40 17.35 4.67 -8.94
N ASN A 41 18.44 4.69 -8.17
CA ASN A 41 19.49 3.70 -8.27
C ASN A 41 19.22 2.58 -7.28
N PHE A 42 18.94 1.38 -7.79
CA PHE A 42 18.85 0.19 -6.96
C PHE A 42 20.23 -0.48 -6.88
N PRO A 43 20.70 -0.90 -5.69
CA PRO A 43 21.80 -1.84 -5.59
C PRO A 43 21.47 -3.13 -6.37
N GLU A 44 22.51 -3.86 -6.82
CA GLU A 44 22.28 -5.13 -7.54
C GLU A 44 21.58 -6.17 -6.65
N ASP A 45 21.93 -6.20 -5.38
CA ASP A 45 21.39 -7.15 -4.38
C ASP A 45 20.65 -6.40 -3.27
N TRP A 46 19.38 -6.08 -3.48
CA TRP A 46 18.54 -5.50 -2.44
C TRP A 46 17.32 -6.40 -2.15
N ASN A 47 16.97 -6.52 -0.86
CA ASN A 47 15.79 -7.27 -0.42
C ASN A 47 14.66 -6.34 0.03
N ILE A 48 14.98 -5.20 0.61
CA ILE A 48 13.99 -4.24 1.12
C ILE A 48 14.32 -2.85 0.61
N GLY A 49 13.33 -2.20 -0.01
CA GLY A 49 13.41 -0.81 -0.47
C GLY A 49 12.40 0.08 0.28
N LEU A 50 12.77 1.31 0.59
CA LEU A 50 11.92 2.27 1.26
C LEU A 50 11.87 3.60 0.52
N ILE A 51 10.70 3.99 0.02
CA ILE A 51 10.47 5.30 -0.59
C ILE A 51 10.06 6.28 0.52
N VAL A 52 10.93 7.24 0.83
CA VAL A 52 10.71 8.25 1.86
C VAL A 52 10.52 9.65 1.27
N GLY A 53 9.74 10.47 1.94
CA GLY A 53 9.51 11.86 1.53
C GLY A 53 8.36 12.50 2.31
N LYS A 54 8.22 13.83 2.19
CA LYS A 54 7.13 14.60 2.82
C LYS A 54 5.76 14.15 2.30
N SER A 55 4.69 14.44 3.04
CA SER A 55 3.33 14.25 2.54
C SER A 55 3.13 15.07 1.25
N GLY A 56 2.45 14.48 0.25
CA GLY A 56 2.24 15.11 -1.06
C GLY A 56 3.45 15.08 -2.01
N SER A 57 4.58 14.48 -1.64
CA SER A 57 5.77 14.41 -2.52
C SER A 57 5.69 13.35 -3.63
N GLY A 58 4.53 12.74 -3.85
CA GLY A 58 4.31 11.80 -4.95
C GLY A 58 4.78 10.37 -4.69
N LYS A 59 5.11 9.97 -3.46
CA LYS A 59 5.57 8.61 -3.12
C LYS A 59 4.70 7.50 -3.72
N THR A 60 3.40 7.55 -3.47
CA THR A 60 2.41 6.62 -4.02
C THR A 60 2.40 6.61 -5.55
N THR A 61 2.48 7.79 -6.17
CA THR A 61 2.48 7.93 -7.62
C THR A 61 3.74 7.32 -8.24
N ILE A 62 4.89 7.58 -7.63
CA ILE A 62 6.18 7.02 -8.05
C ILE A 62 6.19 5.50 -7.87
N ALA A 63 5.75 5.00 -6.71
CA ALA A 63 5.67 3.57 -6.42
C ALA A 63 4.80 2.83 -7.45
N LYS A 64 3.63 3.36 -7.77
CA LYS A 64 2.75 2.79 -8.80
C LYS A 64 3.37 2.82 -10.19
N GLN A 65 4.02 3.91 -10.57
CA GLN A 65 4.64 4.01 -11.89
C GLN A 65 5.80 3.03 -12.08
N LEU A 66 6.59 2.79 -11.04
CA LEU A 66 7.78 1.94 -11.12
C LEU A 66 7.46 0.46 -10.89
N PHE A 67 6.42 0.16 -10.12
CA PHE A 67 6.14 -1.17 -9.59
C PHE A 67 4.66 -1.55 -9.69
N ASP A 68 3.97 -1.16 -10.76
CA ASP A 68 2.51 -1.33 -10.90
C ASP A 68 2.07 -2.79 -10.72
N ASP A 69 2.79 -3.73 -11.33
CA ASP A 69 2.50 -5.16 -11.26
C ASP A 69 2.65 -5.75 -9.84
N PHE A 70 3.43 -5.10 -8.98
CA PHE A 70 3.75 -5.55 -7.62
C PHE A 70 3.05 -4.72 -6.54
N TYR A 71 2.32 -3.67 -6.95
CA TYR A 71 1.68 -2.74 -6.04
C TYR A 71 0.37 -3.29 -5.47
N ILE A 72 0.37 -3.57 -4.18
CA ILE A 72 -0.83 -4.09 -3.50
C ILE A 72 -1.79 -2.95 -3.20
N THR A 73 -2.91 -2.93 -3.90
CA THR A 73 -4.00 -1.99 -3.64
C THR A 73 -4.96 -2.52 -2.58
N LYS A 74 -5.51 -3.71 -2.78
CA LYS A 74 -6.41 -4.41 -1.86
C LYS A 74 -6.53 -5.87 -2.26
N PHE A 75 -6.55 -6.75 -1.26
CA PHE A 75 -7.01 -8.12 -1.44
C PHE A 75 -8.54 -8.21 -1.37
N LYS A 76 -9.10 -9.20 -2.06
CA LYS A 76 -10.53 -9.52 -1.93
C LYS A 76 -10.70 -10.52 -0.81
N TYR A 77 -11.56 -10.19 0.13
CA TYR A 77 -11.93 -11.05 1.25
C TYR A 77 -13.42 -11.35 1.19
N THR A 78 -13.78 -12.55 1.66
CA THR A 78 -15.17 -12.98 1.77
C THR A 78 -15.71 -12.69 3.17
N ASN A 79 -16.95 -13.13 3.46
CA ASN A 79 -17.51 -13.08 4.81
C ASN A 79 -17.20 -14.36 5.63
N LYS A 80 -16.31 -15.22 5.12
CA LYS A 80 -15.79 -16.39 5.81
C LYS A 80 -14.68 -16.03 6.80
N SER A 81 -14.07 -17.01 7.42
CA SER A 81 -12.87 -16.77 8.23
C SER A 81 -11.71 -16.29 7.35
N ILE A 82 -10.78 -15.53 7.95
CA ILE A 82 -9.59 -15.12 7.21
C ILE A 82 -8.69 -16.30 6.83
N LEU A 83 -8.78 -17.44 7.53
CA LEU A 83 -8.09 -18.67 7.15
C LEU A 83 -8.57 -19.19 5.79
N ASP A 84 -9.89 -19.15 5.56
CA ASP A 84 -10.48 -19.60 4.29
C ASP A 84 -10.23 -18.63 3.13
N ASP A 85 -9.87 -17.38 3.46
CA ASP A 85 -9.54 -16.34 2.48
C ASP A 85 -8.06 -16.33 2.09
N MET A 86 -7.21 -17.16 2.70
CA MET A 86 -5.80 -17.30 2.32
C MET A 86 -5.65 -18.13 1.03
N PRO A 87 -4.49 -18.06 0.36
CA PRO A 87 -4.27 -18.80 -0.89
C PRO A 87 -4.53 -20.29 -0.73
N SER A 88 -5.31 -20.88 -1.63
CA SER A 88 -5.79 -22.26 -1.54
C SER A 88 -4.68 -23.32 -1.69
N HIS A 89 -3.51 -22.94 -2.21
CA HIS A 89 -2.35 -23.80 -2.31
C HIS A 89 -1.56 -23.92 -1.01
N CYS A 90 -1.82 -23.03 -0.04
CA CYS A 90 -1.12 -23.02 1.24
C CYS A 90 -1.77 -23.99 2.24
N THR A 91 -0.93 -24.69 2.98
CA THR A 91 -1.37 -25.50 4.12
C THR A 91 -1.74 -24.61 5.32
N VAL A 92 -2.54 -25.15 6.23
CA VAL A 92 -2.89 -24.46 7.49
C VAL A 92 -1.62 -24.07 8.29
N SER A 93 -0.60 -24.93 8.26
CA SER A 93 0.68 -24.67 8.93
C SER A 93 1.40 -23.47 8.36
N GLU A 94 1.49 -23.34 7.03
CA GLU A 94 2.09 -22.18 6.35
C GLU A 94 1.33 -20.90 6.65
N ILE A 95 -0.01 -20.95 6.60
CA ILE A 95 -0.85 -19.79 6.92
C ILE A 95 -0.64 -19.32 8.36
N THR A 96 -0.65 -20.25 9.33
CA THR A 96 -0.48 -19.90 10.74
C THR A 96 0.94 -19.41 11.06
N ASN A 97 1.94 -19.94 10.38
CA ASN A 97 3.32 -19.44 10.48
C ASN A 97 3.43 -18.01 9.92
N ALA A 98 2.81 -17.72 8.77
CA ALA A 98 2.77 -16.38 8.21
C ALA A 98 2.04 -15.39 9.13
N PHE A 99 0.90 -15.79 9.74
CA PHE A 99 0.22 -14.94 10.72
C PHE A 99 1.08 -14.65 11.96
N ASN A 100 1.80 -15.64 12.45
CA ASN A 100 2.69 -15.47 13.59
C ASN A 100 3.90 -14.57 13.26
N SER A 101 4.49 -14.71 12.06
CA SER A 101 5.64 -13.90 11.64
C SER A 101 5.30 -12.41 11.57
N VAL A 102 4.10 -12.06 11.12
CA VAL A 102 3.62 -10.66 11.09
C VAL A 102 3.05 -10.17 12.43
N GLY A 103 3.14 -10.96 13.48
CA GLY A 103 2.64 -10.61 14.82
C GLY A 103 1.12 -10.71 14.97
N PHE A 104 0.45 -11.50 14.14
CA PHE A 104 -0.98 -11.78 14.25
C PHE A 104 -1.23 -13.15 14.91
N SER A 105 -0.78 -13.31 16.15
CA SER A 105 -0.68 -14.59 16.86
C SER A 105 -1.91 -14.89 17.76
N SER A 106 -3.12 -14.55 17.32
CA SER A 106 -4.35 -14.77 18.08
C SER A 106 -5.30 -15.74 17.35
N PRO A 107 -5.28 -17.05 17.63
CA PRO A 107 -6.12 -18.03 16.95
C PRO A 107 -7.62 -17.70 16.91
N PRO A 108 -8.24 -17.17 17.98
CA PRO A 108 -9.64 -16.75 17.90
C PRO A 108 -9.90 -15.64 16.88
N SER A 109 -8.89 -14.82 16.56
CA SER A 109 -9.01 -13.77 15.55
C SER A 109 -8.90 -14.33 14.13
N TRP A 110 -8.25 -15.48 13.93
CA TRP A 110 -8.12 -16.14 12.63
C TRP A 110 -9.44 -16.69 12.12
N LEU A 111 -10.38 -16.99 13.01
CA LEU A 111 -11.70 -17.50 12.68
C LEU A 111 -12.71 -16.40 12.32
N LYS A 112 -12.31 -15.13 12.46
CA LYS A 112 -13.18 -13.99 12.16
C LYS A 112 -13.11 -13.62 10.67
N PRO A 113 -14.20 -13.06 10.10
CA PRO A 113 -14.16 -12.42 8.81
C PRO A 113 -13.25 -11.18 8.83
N TYR A 114 -12.59 -10.88 7.72
CA TYR A 114 -11.71 -9.71 7.57
C TYR A 114 -12.42 -8.39 7.94
N ALA A 115 -13.71 -8.26 7.60
CA ALA A 115 -14.49 -7.04 7.82
C ALA A 115 -14.51 -6.58 9.28
N VAL A 116 -14.52 -7.51 10.25
CA VAL A 116 -14.63 -7.22 11.69
C VAL A 116 -13.28 -7.03 12.40
N LEU A 117 -12.17 -7.16 11.69
CA LEU A 117 -10.84 -6.94 12.22
C LEU A 117 -10.56 -5.45 12.42
N SER A 118 -9.71 -5.12 13.43
CA SER A 118 -9.17 -3.77 13.57
C SER A 118 -8.22 -3.42 12.41
N ASN A 119 -7.96 -2.14 12.17
CA ASN A 119 -7.08 -1.71 11.08
C ASN A 119 -5.67 -2.32 11.18
N GLY A 120 -5.11 -2.39 12.39
CA GLY A 120 -3.82 -3.03 12.61
C GLY A 120 -3.83 -4.55 12.41
N GLN A 121 -4.95 -5.23 12.67
CA GLN A 121 -5.13 -6.64 12.35
C GLN A 121 -5.26 -6.84 10.84
N LYS A 122 -6.06 -6.00 10.16
CA LYS A 122 -6.22 -6.01 8.71
C LYS A 122 -4.87 -5.88 7.99
N MET A 123 -4.07 -4.89 8.38
CA MET A 123 -2.74 -4.68 7.81
C MET A 123 -1.85 -5.93 7.96
N ARG A 124 -1.84 -6.58 9.13
CA ARG A 124 -1.06 -7.80 9.34
C ARG A 124 -1.56 -8.98 8.52
N VAL A 125 -2.87 -9.12 8.37
CA VAL A 125 -3.47 -10.14 7.51
C VAL A 125 -3.12 -9.89 6.04
N ASP A 126 -3.19 -8.65 5.59
CA ASP A 126 -2.81 -8.28 4.22
C ASP A 126 -1.32 -8.58 3.96
N LEU A 127 -0.45 -8.26 4.92
CA LEU A 127 0.98 -8.57 4.83
C LEU A 127 1.24 -10.08 4.79
N ALA A 128 0.62 -10.86 5.69
CA ALA A 128 0.75 -12.31 5.69
C ALA A 128 0.28 -12.93 4.37
N ARG A 129 -0.85 -12.45 3.85
CA ARG A 129 -1.37 -12.91 2.56
C ARG A 129 -0.42 -12.58 1.41
N ALA A 130 0.15 -11.37 1.39
CA ALA A 130 1.12 -10.99 0.38
C ALA A 130 2.35 -11.91 0.39
N ILE A 131 2.87 -12.24 1.57
CA ILE A 131 3.98 -13.18 1.73
C ILE A 131 3.60 -14.58 1.21
N LEU A 132 2.38 -15.04 1.48
CA LEU A 132 1.90 -16.37 1.04
C LEU A 132 1.62 -16.45 -0.46
N GLU A 133 1.32 -15.35 -1.13
CA GLU A 133 1.13 -15.31 -2.58
C GLU A 133 2.46 -15.46 -3.35
N GLN A 134 3.61 -15.46 -2.68
CA GLN A 134 4.95 -15.72 -3.22
C GLN A 134 5.30 -14.86 -4.45
N ASN A 135 4.93 -13.60 -4.43
CA ASN A 135 5.33 -12.68 -5.49
C ASN A 135 6.83 -12.39 -5.40
N GLU A 136 7.49 -12.22 -6.55
CA GLU A 136 8.91 -11.84 -6.62
C GLU A 136 9.21 -10.53 -5.89
N MET A 137 8.25 -9.63 -5.89
CA MET A 137 8.30 -8.34 -5.20
C MET A 137 6.92 -8.01 -4.64
N ILE A 138 6.89 -7.26 -3.54
CA ILE A 138 5.67 -6.77 -2.92
C ILE A 138 5.86 -5.28 -2.62
N VAL A 139 4.93 -4.44 -3.07
CA VAL A 139 4.96 -3.00 -2.78
C VAL A 139 3.76 -2.62 -1.93
N PHE A 140 4.05 -2.23 -0.69
CA PHE A 140 3.06 -1.73 0.27
C PHE A 140 3.15 -0.22 0.41
N ASP A 141 2.01 0.48 0.26
CA ASP A 141 1.92 1.89 0.57
C ASP A 141 1.48 2.10 2.02
N GLU A 142 2.02 3.15 2.63
CA GLU A 142 1.69 3.53 4.02
C GLU A 142 1.80 2.39 5.03
N PHE A 143 2.77 1.50 4.86
CA PHE A 143 2.98 0.28 5.63
C PHE A 143 2.82 0.44 7.16
N THR A 144 3.19 1.59 7.70
CA THR A 144 3.15 1.84 9.15
C THR A 144 2.10 2.85 9.59
N SER A 145 1.28 3.39 8.69
CA SER A 145 0.35 4.49 9.00
C SER A 145 -0.78 4.09 9.96
N VAL A 146 -1.14 2.81 9.98
CA VAL A 146 -2.29 2.27 10.74
C VAL A 146 -1.89 1.44 11.96
N VAL A 147 -0.60 1.35 12.28
CA VAL A 147 -0.07 0.54 13.39
C VAL A 147 0.90 1.33 14.24
N ASP A 148 1.00 0.96 15.53
CA ASP A 148 2.02 1.53 16.41
C ASP A 148 3.45 1.07 16.02
N ARG A 149 4.46 1.75 16.58
CA ARG A 149 5.86 1.50 16.24
C ARG A 149 6.32 0.06 16.52
N ASN A 150 5.79 -0.58 17.56
CA ASN A 150 6.19 -1.94 17.92
C ASN A 150 5.64 -2.94 16.90
N VAL A 151 4.39 -2.77 16.49
CA VAL A 151 3.75 -3.60 15.46
C VAL A 151 4.41 -3.38 14.10
N ALA A 152 4.71 -2.13 13.74
CA ALA A 152 5.45 -1.81 12.52
C ALA A 152 6.82 -2.50 12.50
N LYS A 153 7.54 -2.48 13.64
CA LYS A 153 8.84 -3.14 13.79
C LYS A 153 8.73 -4.66 13.60
N ILE A 154 7.74 -5.32 14.22
CA ILE A 154 7.53 -6.77 14.05
C ILE A 154 7.26 -7.10 12.58
N GLY A 155 6.35 -6.38 11.93
CA GLY A 155 6.04 -6.58 10.52
C GLY A 155 7.21 -6.32 9.55
N SER A 156 8.18 -5.50 9.95
CA SER A 156 9.39 -5.23 9.16
C SER A 156 10.44 -6.35 9.25
N PHE A 157 10.28 -7.30 10.15
CA PHE A 157 11.15 -8.47 10.30
C PHE A 157 10.54 -9.75 9.71
N ALA A 158 9.27 -9.70 9.26
CA ALA A 158 8.58 -10.83 8.62
C ALA A 158 9.04 -11.01 7.18
#